data_d3b3592bbe221ae4e905fccfbb867a8b
#
_entry.id   d3b3592bbe221ae4e905fccfbb867a8b
#
_cell.length_a   1.000
_cell.length_b   1.000
_cell.length_c   1.000
_cell.angle_alpha   90.00
_cell.angle_beta   90.00
_cell.angle_gamma   90.00
#
_symmetry.space_group_name_H-M   'P 1'
#
loop_
_entity.id
_entity.type
_entity.pdbx_description
1 polymer ?
#
loop_
_entity_poly.entity_id
_entity_poly.type
_entity_poly.pdbx_seq_one_letter_code
_entity_poly.pdbx_strand_id
1 'polypeptide(L)'
;MKLAKLWMLATILTFCGLCLLTSCSEEDNPAVVPTGPGAELRSKLQSLDWGSDTCYVYGHKTPDVDAVCSALSYARLMRALGYNCKAKVSSPINQETAFVASHFGFQLPDLKTSVAPHTRLILTDQADYVQCVDGGREAVILQVIDHHPDGEIADAVPFLRRELVGSTNTIIFQMYHELGVPIDDETAGIMLAGLVSDTKNLAKAGTCAADTLVWEALTAQLGISPDSMAVISKRMKDASKDISDMNDKQIFLSDYKGYEYNGYFYGMGNVDIKVTDIDDLLDRMLAVMPEVMSENGLDMLFAKVEHKVKVPDPSKPDGNSSKTVIYFLYYGEGAREVAEGIFGASLRAGITYSDVKLSRKQIVPLIEEQLR
;
A
#
# COMPACT_ATOMS: atom_id res chain seq x y z
N MET A 1 -13.06 61.88 -17.98
CA MET A 1 -13.86 62.35 -19.16
C MET A 1 -14.62 61.14 -19.71
N LYS A 2 -15.95 61.23 -19.63
CA LYS A 2 -17.06 60.75 -20.49
C LYS A 2 -17.00 59.25 -20.86
N LEU A 3 -17.90 58.39 -20.25
CA LEU A 3 -19.32 58.17 -20.57
C LEU A 3 -19.59 57.73 -22.02
N ALA A 4 -20.08 56.50 -22.19
CA ALA A 4 -21.28 56.19 -22.94
C ALA A 4 -21.72 54.76 -22.69
N LYS A 5 -22.88 54.64 -22.14
CA LYS A 5 -23.97 53.72 -22.14
C LYS A 5 -24.52 53.43 -23.52
N LEU A 6 -25.15 52.23 -23.74
CA LEU A 6 -26.47 51.98 -24.36
C LEU A 6 -26.64 50.46 -24.48
N TRP A 7 -27.56 49.80 -23.83
CA TRP A 7 -28.97 49.53 -23.95
C TRP A 7 -29.39 48.95 -25.35
N MET A 8 -29.92 47.70 -25.31
CA MET A 8 -31.12 47.21 -26.04
C MET A 8 -31.42 45.81 -25.55
N LEU A 9 -32.45 45.62 -24.81
CA LEU A 9 -33.88 45.41 -25.08
C LEU A 9 -34.23 44.00 -25.56
N ALA A 10 -35.06 43.36 -24.75
CA ALA A 10 -35.73 42.08 -24.84
C ALA A 10 -36.69 41.96 -26.03
N THR A 11 -36.91 40.75 -26.52
CA THR A 11 -38.20 40.35 -27.11
C THR A 11 -38.57 38.96 -26.63
N ILE A 12 -39.68 38.94 -25.90
CA ILE A 12 -40.46 37.78 -25.51
C ILE A 12 -41.30 37.38 -26.74
N LEU A 13 -41.30 36.12 -27.11
CA LEU A 13 -42.31 35.52 -27.98
C LEU A 13 -42.81 34.23 -27.35
N THR A 14 -44.00 34.37 -26.78
CA THR A 14 -44.90 33.32 -26.34
C THR A 14 -45.40 32.55 -27.56
N PHE A 15 -45.28 31.23 -27.55
CA PHE A 15 -46.07 30.37 -28.42
C PHE A 15 -46.71 29.26 -27.56
N CYS A 16 -48.02 29.39 -27.43
CA CYS A 16 -48.92 28.43 -26.84
C CYS A 16 -49.41 27.50 -27.97
N GLY A 17 -49.40 26.22 -27.79
CA GLY A 17 -50.09 25.38 -28.78
C GLY A 17 -49.86 23.88 -28.68
N LEU A 18 -50.78 23.21 -28.05
CA LEU A 18 -51.36 21.91 -28.40
C LEU A 18 -50.61 20.64 -27.94
N CYS A 19 -51.12 20.07 -26.86
CA CYS A 19 -50.93 18.68 -26.50
C CYS A 19 -51.48 17.76 -27.59
N LEU A 20 -50.61 16.96 -28.18
CA LEU A 20 -50.99 15.71 -28.83
C LEU A 20 -50.32 14.58 -28.06
N LEU A 21 -51.18 13.80 -27.38
CA LEU A 21 -50.81 12.52 -26.80
C LEU A 21 -50.46 11.54 -27.93
N THR A 22 -49.22 11.35 -28.22
CA THR A 22 -48.75 10.17 -28.94
C THR A 22 -48.09 9.25 -27.96
N SER A 23 -48.72 8.09 -27.74
CA SER A 23 -48.13 6.92 -27.14
C SER A 23 -46.90 6.54 -27.95
N CYS A 24 -45.69 6.83 -27.42
CA CYS A 24 -44.46 6.23 -27.91
C CYS A 24 -44.25 4.90 -27.18
N SER A 25 -44.34 3.82 -27.95
CA SER A 25 -43.77 2.54 -27.64
C SER A 25 -42.31 2.72 -27.13
N GLU A 26 -41.95 2.02 -26.05
CA GLU A 26 -40.57 1.84 -25.64
C GLU A 26 -39.81 1.18 -26.82
N GLU A 27 -39.19 2.01 -27.65
CA GLU A 27 -38.11 1.54 -28.50
C GLU A 27 -36.90 1.34 -27.61
N ASP A 28 -36.46 0.09 -27.53
CA ASP A 28 -35.16 -0.30 -26.98
C ASP A 28 -34.08 0.57 -27.61
N ASN A 29 -33.64 1.60 -26.89
CA ASN A 29 -32.51 2.42 -27.28
C ASN A 29 -31.28 1.50 -27.08
N PRO A 30 -30.56 1.09 -28.11
CA PRO A 30 -29.38 0.26 -27.94
C PRO A 30 -28.44 1.02 -27.04
N ALA A 31 -28.10 0.42 -25.88
CA ALA A 31 -27.18 0.98 -24.93
C ALA A 31 -25.93 1.43 -25.71
N VAL A 32 -25.67 2.73 -25.70
CA VAL A 32 -24.45 3.30 -26.32
C VAL A 32 -23.30 2.66 -25.63
N VAL A 33 -22.63 1.70 -26.27
CA VAL A 33 -21.42 1.06 -25.75
C VAL A 33 -20.36 2.14 -25.75
N PRO A 34 -19.87 2.56 -24.57
CA PRO A 34 -18.82 3.55 -24.51
C PRO A 34 -17.58 3.04 -25.26
N THR A 35 -16.99 3.86 -26.13
CA THR A 35 -15.76 3.50 -26.86
C THR A 35 -14.57 4.21 -26.25
N GLY A 36 -13.44 3.50 -26.06
CA GLY A 36 -12.20 4.06 -25.54
C GLY A 36 -11.65 3.27 -24.32
N PRO A 37 -10.46 3.60 -23.82
CA PRO A 37 -9.79 2.84 -22.72
C PRO A 37 -10.67 2.67 -21.48
N GLY A 38 -11.35 3.71 -21.06
CA GLY A 38 -12.29 3.66 -19.94
C GLY A 38 -13.51 2.78 -20.16
N ALA A 39 -13.93 2.59 -21.42
CA ALA A 39 -15.04 1.72 -21.77
C ALA A 39 -14.69 0.23 -21.60
N GLU A 40 -13.51 -0.17 -22.01
CA GLU A 40 -13.03 -1.54 -21.83
C GLU A 40 -12.90 -1.89 -20.33
N LEU A 41 -12.29 -0.99 -19.55
CA LEU A 41 -12.18 -1.15 -18.11
C LEU A 41 -13.56 -1.25 -17.44
N ARG A 42 -14.53 -0.37 -17.80
CA ARG A 42 -15.91 -0.46 -17.31
C ARG A 42 -16.56 -1.79 -17.66
N SER A 43 -16.41 -2.26 -18.89
CA SER A 43 -16.94 -3.55 -19.34
C SER A 43 -16.38 -4.71 -18.53
N LYS A 44 -15.08 -4.73 -18.29
CA LYS A 44 -14.43 -5.74 -17.43
C LYS A 44 -14.99 -5.71 -16.01
N LEU A 45 -15.09 -4.54 -15.40
CA LEU A 45 -15.63 -4.41 -14.05
C LEU A 45 -17.10 -4.87 -13.97
N GLN A 46 -17.90 -4.57 -14.98
CA GLN A 46 -19.31 -5.01 -15.07
C GLN A 46 -19.46 -6.52 -15.25
N SER A 47 -18.51 -7.19 -15.86
CA SER A 47 -18.52 -8.65 -16.08
C SER A 47 -18.19 -9.48 -14.85
N LEU A 48 -17.70 -8.87 -13.77
CA LEU A 48 -17.33 -9.57 -12.53
C LEU A 48 -18.60 -9.99 -11.75
N ASP A 49 -18.51 -11.13 -11.05
CA ASP A 49 -19.58 -11.60 -10.15
C ASP A 49 -19.59 -10.86 -8.82
N TRP A 50 -20.12 -9.65 -8.80
CA TRP A 50 -20.20 -8.82 -7.60
C TRP A 50 -21.17 -9.36 -6.54
N GLY A 51 -22.15 -10.18 -6.90
CA GLY A 51 -23.22 -10.62 -6.01
C GLY A 51 -24.00 -9.46 -5.39
N SER A 52 -24.71 -9.75 -4.29
CA SER A 52 -25.53 -8.77 -3.55
C SER A 52 -24.87 -8.24 -2.27
N ASP A 53 -23.86 -8.95 -1.75
CA ASP A 53 -23.22 -8.62 -0.48
C ASP A 53 -22.13 -7.56 -0.63
N THR A 54 -21.68 -7.02 0.50
CA THR A 54 -20.56 -6.08 0.50
C THR A 54 -19.28 -6.79 0.07
N CYS A 55 -18.63 -6.25 -0.97
CA CYS A 55 -17.27 -6.61 -1.35
C CYS A 55 -16.27 -5.83 -0.48
N TYR A 56 -15.34 -6.53 0.16
CA TYR A 56 -14.32 -5.87 0.99
C TYR A 56 -13.04 -5.66 0.21
N VAL A 57 -12.44 -4.48 0.40
CA VAL A 57 -11.14 -4.11 -0.18
C VAL A 57 -10.10 -4.16 0.92
N TYR A 58 -9.06 -4.98 0.73
CA TYR A 58 -7.96 -5.15 1.68
C TYR A 58 -6.62 -4.90 1.00
N GLY A 59 -5.73 -4.24 1.71
CA GLY A 59 -4.29 -4.33 1.48
C GLY A 59 -3.70 -5.61 2.08
N HIS A 60 -2.37 -5.68 2.17
CA HIS A 60 -1.70 -6.83 2.79
C HIS A 60 -1.92 -6.92 4.32
N LYS A 61 -1.73 -8.13 4.89
CA LYS A 61 -2.09 -8.51 6.26
C LYS A 61 -1.50 -7.62 7.35
N THR A 62 -0.25 -7.18 7.19
CA THR A 62 0.39 -6.20 8.08
C THR A 62 0.45 -4.85 7.36
N PRO A 63 -0.63 -4.05 7.44
CA PRO A 63 -0.83 -2.94 6.52
C PRO A 63 0.14 -1.78 6.81
N ASP A 64 0.89 -1.39 5.79
CA ASP A 64 1.59 -0.10 5.75
C ASP A 64 0.70 1.01 5.19
N VAL A 65 1.26 2.19 4.96
CA VAL A 65 0.47 3.34 4.48
C VAL A 65 -0.06 3.11 3.07
N ASP A 66 0.72 2.49 2.16
CA ASP A 66 0.27 2.24 0.78
C ASP A 66 -0.86 1.21 0.76
N ALA A 67 -0.75 0.12 1.53
CA ALA A 67 -1.78 -0.89 1.66
C ALA A 67 -3.11 -0.34 2.20
N VAL A 68 -3.09 0.53 3.21
CA VAL A 68 -4.30 1.16 3.76
C VAL A 68 -4.89 2.18 2.81
N CYS A 69 -4.05 3.06 2.25
CA CYS A 69 -4.49 4.14 1.37
C CYS A 69 -4.99 3.62 0.02
N SER A 70 -4.36 2.58 -0.53
CA SER A 70 -4.84 1.93 -1.76
C SER A 70 -6.19 1.24 -1.55
N ALA A 71 -6.39 0.54 -0.44
CA ALA A 71 -7.69 -0.05 -0.13
C ALA A 71 -8.79 1.02 0.01
N LEU A 72 -8.50 2.14 0.67
CA LEU A 72 -9.44 3.26 0.83
C LEU A 72 -9.78 3.92 -0.50
N SER A 73 -8.76 4.34 -1.27
CA SER A 73 -8.95 5.05 -2.54
C SER A 73 -9.65 4.16 -3.56
N TYR A 74 -9.31 2.86 -3.61
CA TYR A 74 -9.97 1.93 -4.51
C TYR A 74 -11.42 1.63 -4.12
N ALA A 75 -11.71 1.45 -2.83
CA ALA A 75 -13.09 1.29 -2.36
C ALA A 75 -13.95 2.52 -2.68
N ARG A 76 -13.38 3.74 -2.64
CA ARG A 76 -14.07 4.97 -3.05
C ARG A 76 -14.36 4.97 -4.55
N LEU A 77 -13.39 4.58 -5.39
CA LEU A 77 -13.58 4.43 -6.83
C LEU A 77 -14.73 3.47 -7.15
N MET A 78 -14.70 2.27 -6.53
CA MET A 78 -15.75 1.28 -6.78
C MET A 78 -17.14 1.78 -6.35
N ARG A 79 -17.26 2.47 -5.21
CA ARG A 79 -18.52 3.09 -4.78
C ARG A 79 -19.01 4.18 -5.74
N ALA A 80 -18.10 5.00 -6.26
CA ALA A 80 -18.45 6.03 -7.25
C ALA A 80 -18.99 5.41 -8.56
N LEU A 81 -18.58 4.17 -8.87
CA LEU A 81 -19.10 3.39 -10.00
C LEU A 81 -20.36 2.58 -9.65
N GLY A 82 -20.88 2.68 -8.43
CA GLY A 82 -22.13 2.02 -8.00
C GLY A 82 -21.94 0.64 -7.34
N TYR A 83 -20.72 0.17 -7.11
CA TYR A 83 -20.47 -1.11 -6.44
C TYR A 83 -20.46 -0.96 -4.91
N ASN A 84 -21.04 -1.95 -4.20
CA ASN A 84 -21.08 -1.96 -2.73
C ASN A 84 -19.73 -2.43 -2.15
N CYS A 85 -18.73 -1.54 -2.11
CA CYS A 85 -17.37 -1.83 -1.63
C CYS A 85 -17.03 -1.08 -0.34
N LYS A 86 -16.32 -1.75 0.58
CA LYS A 86 -15.82 -1.17 1.83
C LYS A 86 -14.38 -1.56 2.07
N ALA A 87 -13.50 -0.58 2.31
CA ALA A 87 -12.14 -0.85 2.76
C ALA A 87 -12.14 -1.41 4.19
N LYS A 88 -11.24 -2.35 4.46
CA LYS A 88 -10.97 -2.94 5.77
C LYS A 88 -9.47 -3.14 5.96
N VAL A 89 -9.04 -3.24 7.20
CA VAL A 89 -7.69 -3.70 7.57
C VAL A 89 -7.79 -5.01 8.36
N SER A 90 -6.83 -5.90 8.15
CA SER A 90 -6.81 -7.22 8.82
C SER A 90 -5.97 -7.25 10.10
N SER A 91 -5.17 -6.21 10.33
CA SER A 91 -4.36 -6.03 11.53
C SER A 91 -4.38 -4.56 11.98
N PRO A 92 -3.98 -4.25 13.22
CA PRO A 92 -3.82 -2.88 13.67
C PRO A 92 -2.88 -2.09 12.75
N ILE A 93 -3.22 -0.82 12.52
CA ILE A 93 -2.40 0.10 11.73
C ILE A 93 -1.16 0.54 12.49
N ASN A 94 -0.12 0.95 11.74
CA ASN A 94 1.10 1.51 12.31
C ASN A 94 0.98 3.03 12.58
N GLN A 95 1.94 3.61 13.31
CA GLN A 95 1.95 5.03 13.69
C GLN A 95 2.10 5.97 12.49
N GLU A 96 2.77 5.57 11.41
CA GLU A 96 2.83 6.35 10.19
C GLU A 96 1.45 6.49 9.55
N THR A 97 0.69 5.39 9.48
CA THR A 97 -0.69 5.39 8.96
C THR A 97 -1.63 6.24 9.84
N ALA A 98 -1.50 6.15 11.17
CA ALA A 98 -2.27 7.01 12.09
C ALA A 98 -1.93 8.50 11.88
N PHE A 99 -0.65 8.83 11.71
CA PHE A 99 -0.20 10.20 11.44
C PHE A 99 -0.80 10.74 10.14
N VAL A 100 -0.72 10.01 9.02
CA VAL A 100 -1.23 10.51 7.73
C VAL A 100 -2.74 10.64 7.74
N ALA A 101 -3.47 9.73 8.39
CA ALA A 101 -4.91 9.85 8.54
C ALA A 101 -5.32 11.13 9.28
N SER A 102 -4.63 11.44 10.37
CA SER A 102 -4.83 12.69 11.12
C SER A 102 -4.41 13.92 10.32
N HIS A 103 -3.28 13.85 9.58
CA HIS A 103 -2.74 14.98 8.84
C HIS A 103 -3.59 15.38 7.63
N PHE A 104 -4.06 14.40 6.85
CA PHE A 104 -4.90 14.61 5.67
C PHE A 104 -6.40 14.57 5.98
N GLY A 105 -6.80 14.28 7.24
CA GLY A 105 -8.17 14.37 7.70
C GLY A 105 -9.11 13.28 7.22
N PHE A 106 -8.62 12.07 6.92
CA PHE A 106 -9.45 10.97 6.48
C PHE A 106 -9.70 9.92 7.57
N GLN A 107 -10.81 9.18 7.41
CA GLN A 107 -11.18 8.11 8.34
C GLN A 107 -10.48 6.81 7.96
N LEU A 108 -9.88 6.15 8.95
CA LEU A 108 -9.25 4.84 8.80
C LEU A 108 -10.30 3.74 8.57
N PRO A 109 -9.97 2.68 7.82
CA PRO A 109 -10.85 1.52 7.68
C PRO A 109 -11.01 0.79 9.02
N ASP A 110 -12.19 0.20 9.25
CA ASP A 110 -12.40 -0.65 10.42
C ASP A 110 -11.54 -1.91 10.36
N LEU A 111 -11.09 -2.36 11.53
CA LEU A 111 -10.44 -3.65 11.69
C LEU A 111 -11.44 -4.81 11.48
N LYS A 112 -11.10 -5.72 10.59
CA LYS A 112 -11.81 -6.98 10.37
C LYS A 112 -10.78 -8.06 10.04
N THR A 113 -10.44 -8.86 11.04
CA THR A 113 -9.30 -9.79 11.03
C THR A 113 -9.54 -11.06 10.22
N SER A 114 -10.81 -11.39 9.93
CA SER A 114 -11.15 -12.59 9.16
C SER A 114 -12.39 -12.39 8.30
N VAL A 115 -12.54 -13.22 7.28
CA VAL A 115 -13.70 -13.27 6.39
C VAL A 115 -14.28 -14.69 6.34
N ALA A 116 -15.60 -14.80 6.11
CA ALA A 116 -16.25 -16.08 5.89
C ALA A 116 -15.94 -16.64 4.48
N PRO A 117 -16.05 -17.96 4.27
CA PRO A 117 -15.97 -18.55 2.94
C PRO A 117 -16.91 -17.85 1.94
N HIS A 118 -16.48 -17.75 0.70
CA HIS A 118 -17.20 -17.09 -0.40
C HIS A 118 -17.44 -15.58 -0.24
N THR A 119 -16.86 -14.91 0.78
CA THR A 119 -16.85 -13.45 0.86
C THR A 119 -16.13 -12.89 -0.36
N ARG A 120 -16.71 -11.88 -1.03
CA ARG A 120 -16.07 -11.21 -2.16
C ARG A 120 -15.02 -10.22 -1.71
N LEU A 121 -13.82 -10.36 -2.27
CA LEU A 121 -12.65 -9.54 -1.94
C LEU A 121 -12.08 -8.85 -3.17
N ILE A 122 -11.53 -7.68 -2.93
CA ILE A 122 -10.57 -7.00 -3.80
C ILE A 122 -9.29 -6.86 -2.98
N LEU A 123 -8.17 -7.20 -3.59
CA LEU A 123 -6.86 -7.06 -2.98
C LEU A 123 -6.13 -5.88 -3.61
N THR A 124 -5.52 -5.05 -2.78
CA THR A 124 -4.64 -3.96 -3.21
C THR A 124 -3.28 -4.13 -2.55
N ASP A 125 -2.22 -3.76 -3.26
CA ASP A 125 -0.84 -3.76 -2.75
C ASP A 125 -0.32 -5.14 -2.33
N GLN A 126 -0.90 -6.21 -2.90
CA GLN A 126 -0.46 -7.60 -2.69
C GLN A 126 -1.20 -8.57 -3.62
N ALA A 127 -0.60 -9.75 -3.87
CA ALA A 127 -1.16 -10.82 -4.68
C ALA A 127 -0.88 -12.24 -4.12
N ASP A 128 -0.68 -12.38 -2.79
CA ASP A 128 -0.34 -13.65 -2.15
C ASP A 128 -1.33 -14.01 -1.04
N TYR A 129 -1.74 -15.28 -0.96
CA TYR A 129 -2.66 -15.73 0.09
C TYR A 129 -2.09 -15.60 1.50
N VAL A 130 -0.78 -15.75 1.67
CA VAL A 130 -0.11 -15.58 2.97
C VAL A 130 -0.21 -14.13 3.49
N GLN A 131 -0.43 -13.18 2.59
CA GLN A 131 -0.62 -11.76 2.88
C GLN A 131 -2.09 -11.34 2.98
N CYS A 132 -3.03 -12.27 2.70
CA CYS A 132 -4.45 -12.00 2.79
C CYS A 132 -4.94 -11.94 4.24
N VAL A 133 -6.12 -11.35 4.42
CA VAL A 133 -6.94 -11.50 5.61
C VAL A 133 -7.24 -12.98 5.86
N ASP A 134 -7.37 -13.38 7.12
CA ASP A 134 -7.70 -14.77 7.48
C ASP A 134 -9.03 -15.20 6.82
N GLY A 135 -9.06 -16.40 6.24
CA GLY A 135 -10.16 -16.88 5.39
C GLY A 135 -10.08 -16.45 3.94
N GLY A 136 -9.00 -15.76 3.53
CA GLY A 136 -8.82 -15.27 2.15
C GLY A 136 -8.71 -16.39 1.12
N ARG A 137 -8.21 -17.59 1.48
CA ARG A 137 -8.14 -18.74 0.55
C ARG A 137 -9.52 -19.30 0.17
N GLU A 138 -10.51 -19.19 1.05
CA GLU A 138 -11.88 -19.63 0.82
C GLU A 138 -12.79 -18.50 0.29
N ALA A 139 -12.26 -17.29 0.19
CA ALA A 139 -12.95 -16.13 -0.34
C ALA A 139 -12.98 -16.13 -1.88
N VAL A 140 -13.85 -15.32 -2.47
CA VAL A 140 -13.89 -15.07 -3.90
C VAL A 140 -13.14 -13.77 -4.19
N ILE A 141 -11.90 -13.87 -4.69
CA ILE A 141 -11.11 -12.71 -5.04
C ILE A 141 -11.52 -12.25 -6.44
N LEU A 142 -12.14 -11.07 -6.53
CA LEU A 142 -12.61 -10.49 -7.78
C LEU A 142 -11.53 -9.73 -8.54
N GLN A 143 -10.64 -9.08 -7.80
CA GLN A 143 -9.65 -8.16 -8.38
C GLN A 143 -8.38 -8.12 -7.55
N VAL A 144 -7.26 -7.92 -8.24
CA VAL A 144 -5.96 -7.55 -7.66
C VAL A 144 -5.46 -6.28 -8.35
N ILE A 145 -5.10 -5.26 -7.55
CA ILE A 145 -4.46 -4.03 -8.00
C ILE A 145 -3.13 -3.93 -7.25
N ASP A 146 -2.01 -4.07 -7.93
CA ASP A 146 -0.73 -4.25 -7.26
C ASP A 146 0.45 -3.68 -8.06
N HIS A 147 1.50 -3.27 -7.38
CA HIS A 147 2.77 -2.83 -7.96
C HIS A 147 3.96 -3.77 -7.63
N HIS A 148 3.70 -4.85 -6.90
CA HIS A 148 4.70 -5.86 -6.55
C HIS A 148 4.92 -6.86 -7.71
N PRO A 149 6.02 -7.64 -7.67
CA PRO A 149 6.21 -8.78 -8.57
C PRO A 149 5.06 -9.79 -8.47
N ASP A 150 5.05 -10.77 -9.36
CA ASP A 150 4.02 -11.81 -9.41
C ASP A 150 3.85 -12.53 -8.07
N GLY A 151 2.58 -12.69 -7.65
CA GLY A 151 2.16 -13.49 -6.53
C GLY A 151 1.27 -14.65 -6.98
N GLU A 152 1.06 -15.65 -6.12
CA GLU A 152 0.31 -16.88 -6.43
C GLU A 152 -1.15 -16.66 -6.86
N ILE A 153 -1.75 -15.52 -6.52
CA ILE A 153 -3.15 -15.17 -6.86
C ILE A 153 -3.26 -14.56 -8.26
N ALA A 154 -2.18 -13.99 -8.79
CA ALA A 154 -2.19 -13.18 -10.01
C ALA A 154 -2.77 -13.93 -11.23
N ASP A 155 -2.43 -15.21 -11.40
CA ASP A 155 -2.88 -16.02 -12.54
C ASP A 155 -4.32 -16.53 -12.41
N ALA A 156 -4.90 -16.50 -11.22
CA ALA A 156 -6.23 -17.06 -10.93
C ALA A 156 -7.34 -16.02 -10.79
N VAL A 157 -6.99 -14.73 -10.71
CA VAL A 157 -7.98 -13.67 -10.48
C VAL A 157 -8.65 -13.22 -11.79
N PRO A 158 -9.98 -12.97 -11.78
CA PRO A 158 -10.70 -12.52 -12.99
C PRO A 158 -10.23 -11.15 -13.52
N PHE A 159 -9.73 -10.28 -12.63
CA PHE A 159 -9.19 -8.98 -12.99
C PHE A 159 -7.88 -8.70 -12.23
N LEU A 160 -6.80 -8.62 -12.97
CA LEU A 160 -5.49 -8.18 -12.48
C LEU A 160 -5.11 -6.86 -13.16
N ARG A 161 -4.75 -5.84 -12.36
CA ARG A 161 -4.04 -4.67 -12.86
C ARG A 161 -2.76 -4.49 -12.05
N ARG A 162 -1.65 -4.77 -12.69
CA ARG A 162 -0.31 -4.65 -12.12
C ARG A 162 0.58 -3.82 -13.02
N GLU A 163 1.30 -2.88 -12.40
CA GLU A 163 2.25 -2.01 -13.09
C GLU A 163 3.51 -1.85 -12.26
N LEU A 164 4.66 -1.74 -12.93
CA LEU A 164 5.95 -1.50 -12.26
C LEU A 164 6.10 -0.01 -11.94
N VAL A 165 5.44 0.42 -10.88
CA VAL A 165 5.44 1.80 -10.35
C VAL A 165 5.87 1.79 -8.88
N GLY A 166 6.04 2.97 -8.31
CA GLY A 166 6.51 3.13 -6.93
C GLY A 166 5.46 2.88 -5.85
N SER A 167 4.15 2.93 -6.19
CA SER A 167 3.02 2.77 -5.26
C SER A 167 1.77 2.27 -5.98
N THR A 168 0.98 1.45 -5.31
CA THR A 168 -0.33 1.01 -5.80
C THR A 168 -1.29 2.18 -5.99
N ASN A 169 -1.16 3.26 -5.20
CA ASN A 169 -1.97 4.47 -5.38
C ASN A 169 -1.70 5.19 -6.71
N THR A 170 -0.52 5.04 -7.32
CA THR A 170 -0.24 5.52 -8.69
C THR A 170 -1.15 4.83 -9.71
N ILE A 171 -1.31 3.50 -9.62
CA ILE A 171 -2.21 2.73 -10.48
C ILE A 171 -3.66 3.16 -10.29
N ILE A 172 -4.09 3.32 -9.03
CA ILE A 172 -5.45 3.70 -8.71
C ILE A 172 -5.78 5.12 -9.22
N PHE A 173 -4.87 6.06 -9.10
CA PHE A 173 -5.01 7.40 -9.66
C PHE A 173 -5.26 7.34 -11.18
N GLN A 174 -4.48 6.55 -11.91
CA GLN A 174 -4.68 6.34 -13.34
C GLN A 174 -6.07 5.76 -13.64
N MET A 175 -6.55 4.79 -12.83
CA MET A 175 -7.87 4.20 -12.99
C MET A 175 -9.01 5.20 -12.77
N TYR A 176 -8.87 6.14 -11.82
CA TYR A 176 -9.82 7.25 -11.67
C TYR A 176 -9.93 8.07 -12.95
N HIS A 177 -8.80 8.43 -13.56
CA HIS A 177 -8.75 9.20 -14.80
C HIS A 177 -9.31 8.41 -15.99
N GLU A 178 -8.93 7.14 -16.16
CA GLU A 178 -9.44 6.28 -17.21
C GLU A 178 -10.97 6.12 -17.14
N LEU A 179 -11.50 6.01 -15.93
CA LEU A 179 -12.92 5.84 -15.68
C LEU A 179 -13.71 7.16 -15.64
N GLY A 180 -13.01 8.31 -15.71
CA GLY A 180 -13.62 9.63 -15.64
C GLY A 180 -14.30 9.91 -14.29
N VAL A 181 -13.81 9.33 -13.20
CA VAL A 181 -14.30 9.58 -11.85
C VAL A 181 -13.50 10.73 -11.24
N PRO A 182 -14.15 11.80 -10.74
CA PRO A 182 -13.43 12.91 -10.12
C PRO A 182 -12.77 12.48 -8.80
N ILE A 183 -11.59 13.05 -8.52
CA ILE A 183 -10.86 12.86 -7.27
C ILE A 183 -11.13 14.08 -6.40
N ASP A 184 -11.80 13.90 -5.25
CA ASP A 184 -11.95 14.94 -4.24
C ASP A 184 -10.67 15.11 -3.39
N ASP A 185 -10.59 16.20 -2.62
CA ASP A 185 -9.37 16.52 -1.86
C ASP A 185 -9.06 15.48 -0.78
N GLU A 186 -10.07 14.87 -0.17
CA GLU A 186 -9.85 13.80 0.80
C GLU A 186 -9.23 12.56 0.12
N THR A 187 -9.76 12.16 -1.04
CA THR A 187 -9.22 11.04 -1.84
C THR A 187 -7.82 11.37 -2.37
N ALA A 188 -7.58 12.62 -2.78
CA ALA A 188 -6.25 13.09 -3.18
C ALA A 188 -5.24 12.99 -2.02
N GLY A 189 -5.64 13.37 -0.81
CA GLY A 189 -4.82 13.24 0.40
C GLY A 189 -4.49 11.78 0.74
N ILE A 190 -5.48 10.87 0.62
CA ILE A 190 -5.29 9.43 0.80
C ILE A 190 -4.26 8.90 -0.20
N MET A 191 -4.44 9.16 -1.49
CA MET A 191 -3.53 8.69 -2.53
C MET A 191 -2.11 9.24 -2.36
N LEU A 192 -2.00 10.55 -2.07
CA LEU A 192 -0.71 11.19 -1.86
C LEU A 192 0.04 10.59 -0.67
N ALA A 193 -0.67 10.27 0.43
CA ALA A 193 -0.06 9.65 1.60
C ALA A 193 0.57 8.27 1.26
N GLY A 194 -0.16 7.39 0.56
CA GLY A 194 0.36 6.10 0.11
C GLY A 194 1.57 6.25 -0.81
N LEU A 195 1.44 7.06 -1.85
CA LEU A 195 2.51 7.34 -2.80
C LEU A 195 3.79 7.88 -2.12
N VAL A 196 3.66 8.85 -1.22
CA VAL A 196 4.80 9.47 -0.53
C VAL A 196 5.48 8.50 0.42
N SER A 197 4.72 7.66 1.13
CA SER A 197 5.28 6.64 2.02
C SER A 197 6.12 5.64 1.22
N ASP A 198 5.55 5.03 0.20
CA ASP A 198 6.19 3.93 -0.51
C ASP A 198 7.34 4.38 -1.40
N THR A 199 7.25 5.57 -1.99
CA THR A 199 8.33 6.18 -2.79
C THR A 199 9.35 6.96 -1.97
N LYS A 200 9.15 7.14 -0.66
CA LYS A 200 9.94 8.03 0.21
C LYS A 200 10.01 9.45 -0.37
N ASN A 201 8.84 9.97 -0.73
CA ASN A 201 8.70 11.24 -1.42
C ASN A 201 9.56 11.31 -2.71
N LEU A 202 9.38 10.32 -3.58
CA LEU A 202 10.06 10.12 -4.86
C LEU A 202 11.57 9.80 -4.78
N ALA A 203 12.13 9.60 -3.58
CA ALA A 203 13.57 9.36 -3.40
C ALA A 203 13.97 7.87 -3.42
N LYS A 204 12.99 6.93 -3.44
CA LYS A 204 13.24 5.48 -3.42
C LYS A 204 13.63 4.98 -4.81
N ALA A 205 14.61 4.09 -4.89
CA ALA A 205 14.88 3.34 -6.12
C ALA A 205 13.63 2.55 -6.55
N GLY A 206 13.28 2.62 -7.83
CA GLY A 206 12.04 2.03 -8.36
C GLY A 206 10.90 3.03 -8.54
N THR A 207 11.05 4.28 -8.05
CA THR A 207 10.16 5.39 -8.43
C THR A 207 10.30 5.68 -9.92
N CYS A 208 9.19 5.85 -10.62
CA CYS A 208 9.15 6.08 -12.07
C CYS A 208 8.48 7.42 -12.43
N ALA A 209 8.44 7.74 -13.72
CA ALA A 209 7.84 8.99 -14.21
C ALA A 209 6.33 9.08 -13.89
N ALA A 210 5.61 7.95 -13.88
CA ALA A 210 4.19 7.93 -13.53
C ALA A 210 3.97 8.37 -12.08
N ASP A 211 4.79 7.92 -11.14
CA ASP A 211 4.71 8.34 -9.73
C ASP A 211 4.94 9.85 -9.59
N THR A 212 5.90 10.40 -10.34
CA THR A 212 6.19 11.84 -10.33
C THR A 212 5.00 12.65 -10.84
N LEU A 213 4.39 12.24 -11.95
CA LEU A 213 3.21 12.91 -12.52
C LEU A 213 2.02 12.87 -11.55
N VAL A 214 1.78 11.74 -10.89
CA VAL A 214 0.72 11.61 -9.88
C VAL A 214 1.01 12.47 -8.66
N TRP A 215 2.26 12.49 -8.18
CA TRP A 215 2.69 13.34 -7.07
C TRP A 215 2.47 14.82 -7.38
N GLU A 216 2.86 15.28 -8.58
CA GLU A 216 2.68 16.67 -9.03
C GLU A 216 1.19 17.03 -9.11
N ALA A 217 0.36 16.16 -9.68
CA ALA A 217 -1.09 16.37 -9.79
C ALA A 217 -1.76 16.49 -8.42
N LEU A 218 -1.47 15.54 -7.51
CA LEU A 218 -2.08 15.50 -6.17
C LEU A 218 -1.60 16.65 -5.29
N THR A 219 -0.31 16.99 -5.31
CA THR A 219 0.23 18.12 -4.55
C THR A 219 -0.30 19.46 -5.06
N ALA A 220 -0.44 19.63 -6.38
CA ALA A 220 -1.04 20.82 -6.99
C ALA A 220 -2.52 20.96 -6.60
N GLN A 221 -3.32 19.88 -6.65
CA GLN A 221 -4.71 19.90 -6.24
C GLN A 221 -4.86 20.31 -4.78
N LEU A 222 -4.01 19.78 -3.88
CA LEU A 222 -4.06 20.06 -2.44
C LEU A 222 -3.37 21.38 -2.05
N GLY A 223 -2.74 22.09 -2.99
CA GLY A 223 -2.00 23.32 -2.70
C GLY A 223 -0.75 23.11 -1.84
N ILE A 224 -0.14 21.92 -1.88
CA ILE A 224 1.03 21.56 -1.07
C ILE A 224 2.30 21.85 -1.88
N SER A 225 3.15 22.75 -1.39
CA SER A 225 4.44 23.03 -2.02
C SER A 225 5.44 21.87 -1.83
N PRO A 226 6.45 21.73 -2.71
CA PRO A 226 7.51 20.72 -2.54
C PRO A 226 8.21 20.79 -1.17
N ASP A 227 8.47 22.00 -0.65
CA ASP A 227 9.09 22.19 0.68
C ASP A 227 8.16 21.70 1.79
N SER A 228 6.86 22.02 1.70
CA SER A 228 5.86 21.52 2.66
C SER A 228 5.76 20.00 2.60
N MET A 229 5.78 19.41 1.41
CA MET A 229 5.74 17.96 1.24
C MET A 229 6.99 17.28 1.81
N ALA A 230 8.17 17.87 1.67
CA ALA A 230 9.38 17.37 2.31
C ALA A 230 9.29 17.35 3.84
N VAL A 231 8.66 18.37 4.44
CA VAL A 231 8.39 18.43 5.90
C VAL A 231 7.40 17.33 6.30
N ILE A 232 6.30 17.15 5.54
CA ILE A 232 5.28 16.11 5.81
C ILE A 232 5.93 14.73 5.73
N SER A 233 6.67 14.43 4.64
CA SER A 233 7.37 13.16 4.47
C SER A 233 8.37 12.87 5.58
N LYS A 234 9.07 13.90 6.07
CA LYS A 234 9.94 13.75 7.24
C LYS A 234 9.14 13.37 8.50
N ARG A 235 8.00 14.00 8.75
CA ARG A 235 7.12 13.68 9.89
C ARG A 235 6.53 12.27 9.77
N MET A 236 6.14 11.83 8.58
CA MET A 236 5.73 10.45 8.30
C MET A 236 6.84 9.47 8.73
N LYS A 237 8.06 9.70 8.27
CA LYS A 237 9.23 8.89 8.64
C LYS A 237 9.56 8.96 10.14
N ASP A 238 9.36 10.09 10.79
CA ASP A 238 9.57 10.22 12.23
C ASP A 238 8.46 9.45 12.99
N ALA A 239 7.21 9.49 12.52
CA ALA A 239 6.09 8.73 13.08
C ALA A 239 6.27 7.21 12.91
N SER A 240 6.80 6.73 11.78
CA SER A 240 7.09 5.30 11.57
C SER A 240 8.12 4.72 12.56
N LYS A 241 8.88 5.58 13.23
CA LYS A 241 9.91 5.22 14.21
C LYS A 241 9.47 5.45 15.66
N ASP A 242 8.28 5.94 15.84
CA ASP A 242 7.71 6.11 17.18
C ASP A 242 7.19 4.76 17.69
N ILE A 243 7.86 4.25 18.71
CA ILE A 243 7.58 2.98 19.36
C ILE A 243 7.11 3.15 20.81
N SER A 244 6.84 4.39 21.22
CA SER A 244 6.55 4.74 22.63
C SER A 244 5.40 3.94 23.23
N ASP A 245 4.40 3.58 22.41
CA ASP A 245 3.22 2.83 22.81
C ASP A 245 3.24 1.35 22.36
N MET A 246 4.37 0.86 21.81
CA MET A 246 4.51 -0.50 21.28
C MET A 246 5.20 -1.44 22.26
N ASN A 247 4.65 -2.65 22.41
CA ASN A 247 5.38 -3.76 23.01
C ASN A 247 6.35 -4.39 22.00
N ASP A 248 7.23 -5.28 22.45
CA ASP A 248 8.28 -5.87 21.62
C ASP A 248 7.75 -6.64 20.41
N LYS A 249 6.63 -7.35 20.56
CA LYS A 249 5.96 -8.04 19.45
C LYS A 249 5.40 -7.05 18.42
N GLN A 250 4.81 -5.96 18.86
CA GLN A 250 4.32 -4.90 17.97
C GLN A 250 5.49 -4.22 17.23
N ILE A 251 6.63 -4.02 17.90
CA ILE A 251 7.86 -3.49 17.27
C ILE A 251 8.32 -4.46 16.18
N PHE A 252 8.39 -5.77 16.47
CA PHE A 252 8.80 -6.79 15.51
C PHE A 252 7.89 -6.85 14.28
N LEU A 253 6.58 -6.73 14.50
CA LEU A 253 5.54 -6.82 13.47
C LEU A 253 5.26 -5.50 12.74
N SER A 254 5.89 -4.38 13.13
CA SER A 254 5.59 -3.05 12.58
C SER A 254 5.85 -2.91 11.07
N ASP A 255 6.82 -3.64 10.54
CA ASP A 255 7.06 -3.80 9.09
C ASP A 255 7.43 -5.28 8.83
N TYR A 256 6.46 -6.15 8.98
CA TYR A 256 6.58 -7.60 8.81
C TYR A 256 5.86 -8.05 7.53
N LYS A 257 6.43 -9.03 6.83
CA LYS A 257 5.77 -9.75 5.73
C LYS A 257 6.03 -11.25 5.83
N GLY A 258 4.96 -12.04 5.55
CA GLY A 258 5.04 -13.47 5.36
C GLY A 258 5.30 -13.82 3.89
N TYR A 259 5.91 -14.98 3.67
CA TYR A 259 6.27 -15.51 2.34
C TYR A 259 6.06 -17.02 2.32
N GLU A 260 5.76 -17.53 1.13
CA GLU A 260 5.73 -18.97 0.84
C GLU A 260 6.65 -19.24 -0.35
N TYR A 261 7.60 -20.17 -0.21
CA TYR A 261 8.51 -20.53 -1.27
C TYR A 261 8.95 -21.99 -1.14
N ASN A 262 8.81 -22.78 -2.21
CA ASN A 262 9.21 -24.19 -2.29
C ASN A 262 8.68 -25.05 -1.12
N GLY A 263 7.46 -24.77 -0.66
CA GLY A 263 6.80 -25.47 0.45
C GLY A 263 7.20 -24.99 1.85
N TYR A 264 8.07 -23.98 1.96
CA TYR A 264 8.40 -23.33 3.23
C TYR A 264 7.57 -22.09 3.45
N PHE A 265 7.02 -21.95 4.65
CA PHE A 265 6.40 -20.72 5.13
C PHE A 265 7.39 -19.95 5.99
N TYR A 266 7.79 -18.76 5.59
CA TYR A 266 8.71 -17.95 6.37
C TYR A 266 8.26 -16.50 6.49
N GLY A 267 8.68 -15.86 7.58
CA GLY A 267 8.39 -14.45 7.84
C GLY A 267 9.65 -13.60 7.82
N MET A 268 9.51 -12.32 7.48
CA MET A 268 10.60 -11.35 7.57
C MET A 268 10.13 -10.01 8.14
N GLY A 269 10.61 -9.70 9.35
CA GLY A 269 10.49 -8.39 9.98
C GLY A 269 11.55 -7.40 9.46
N ASN A 270 11.23 -6.11 9.50
CA ASN A 270 12.17 -5.03 9.22
C ASN A 270 12.08 -3.98 10.34
N VAL A 271 13.04 -4.01 11.27
CA VAL A 271 13.08 -3.12 12.44
C VAL A 271 14.06 -1.97 12.17
N ASP A 272 13.54 -0.79 11.83
CA ASP A 272 14.30 0.46 11.62
C ASP A 272 13.88 1.51 12.65
N ILE A 273 14.28 1.31 13.89
CA ILE A 273 13.99 2.20 15.02
C ILE A 273 15.25 2.81 15.62
N LYS A 274 15.09 3.97 16.27
CA LYS A 274 16.20 4.59 17.00
C LYS A 274 16.25 4.03 18.41
N VAL A 275 17.37 3.42 18.76
CA VAL A 275 17.64 2.93 20.11
C VAL A 275 19.00 3.43 20.60
N THR A 276 19.14 3.55 21.90
CA THR A 276 20.41 3.87 22.57
C THR A 276 21.23 2.62 22.84
N ASP A 277 20.57 1.48 23.07
CA ASP A 277 21.18 0.18 23.31
C ASP A 277 20.71 -0.81 22.23
N ILE A 278 21.60 -1.14 21.32
CA ILE A 278 21.30 -2.07 20.23
C ILE A 278 21.23 -3.52 20.72
N ASP A 279 22.07 -3.89 21.68
CA ASP A 279 22.12 -5.27 22.19
C ASP A 279 20.83 -5.60 22.95
N ASP A 280 20.29 -4.67 23.77
CA ASP A 280 18.98 -4.81 24.40
C ASP A 280 17.88 -5.03 23.36
N LEU A 281 17.85 -4.21 22.29
CA LEU A 281 16.86 -4.37 21.23
C LEU A 281 16.96 -5.74 20.55
N LEU A 282 18.19 -6.18 20.21
CA LEU A 282 18.40 -7.48 19.55
C LEU A 282 17.91 -8.64 20.43
N ASP A 283 18.17 -8.59 21.74
CA ASP A 283 17.71 -9.62 22.68
C ASP A 283 16.18 -9.64 22.81
N ARG A 284 15.55 -8.48 22.88
CA ARG A 284 14.07 -8.34 22.90
C ARG A 284 13.43 -8.87 21.61
N MET A 285 14.01 -8.54 20.46
CA MET A 285 13.51 -9.03 19.17
C MET A 285 13.65 -10.56 19.05
N LEU A 286 14.79 -11.13 19.48
CA LEU A 286 14.95 -12.60 19.51
C LEU A 286 13.95 -13.27 20.46
N ALA A 287 13.65 -12.65 21.61
CA ALA A 287 12.74 -13.21 22.61
C ALA A 287 11.29 -13.34 22.10
N VAL A 288 10.82 -12.49 21.18
CA VAL A 288 9.46 -12.53 20.63
C VAL A 288 9.34 -13.44 19.41
N MET A 289 10.44 -13.81 18.73
CA MET A 289 10.41 -14.60 17.50
C MET A 289 9.70 -15.96 17.65
N PRO A 290 9.88 -16.74 18.74
CA PRO A 290 9.17 -18.01 18.93
C PRO A 290 7.65 -17.86 18.93
N GLU A 291 7.12 -16.83 19.60
CA GLU A 291 5.69 -16.53 19.66
C GLU A 291 5.17 -16.12 18.29
N VAL A 292 5.86 -15.17 17.61
CA VAL A 292 5.49 -14.70 16.27
C VAL A 292 5.48 -15.85 15.26
N MET A 293 6.50 -16.71 15.29
CA MET A 293 6.60 -17.86 14.40
C MET A 293 5.42 -18.84 14.61
N SER A 294 5.12 -19.17 15.86
CA SER A 294 4.02 -20.10 16.22
C SER A 294 2.65 -19.55 15.81
N GLU A 295 2.37 -18.28 16.08
CA GLU A 295 1.08 -17.66 15.76
C GLU A 295 0.82 -17.53 14.25
N ASN A 296 1.87 -17.41 13.45
CA ASN A 296 1.77 -17.28 12.00
C ASN A 296 2.01 -18.59 11.25
N GLY A 297 2.21 -19.72 11.96
CA GLY A 297 2.39 -21.04 11.37
C GLY A 297 3.60 -21.13 10.45
N LEU A 298 4.73 -20.51 10.84
CA LEU A 298 5.92 -20.42 10.01
C LEU A 298 6.91 -21.54 10.32
N ASP A 299 7.68 -21.97 9.31
CA ASP A 299 8.83 -22.87 9.46
C ASP A 299 10.07 -22.10 9.90
N MET A 300 10.23 -20.87 9.38
CA MET A 300 11.36 -20.00 9.67
C MET A 300 10.91 -18.56 9.87
N LEU A 301 11.65 -17.84 10.71
CA LEU A 301 11.41 -16.41 10.93
C LEU A 301 12.73 -15.65 10.89
N PHE A 302 12.74 -14.57 10.13
CA PHE A 302 13.87 -13.68 9.98
C PHE A 302 13.51 -12.25 10.38
N ALA A 303 14.50 -11.46 10.80
CA ALA A 303 14.32 -10.03 10.94
C ALA A 303 15.61 -9.27 10.59
N LYS A 304 15.43 -8.16 9.89
CA LYS A 304 16.50 -7.19 9.63
C LYS A 304 16.38 -6.05 10.63
N VAL A 305 17.44 -5.81 11.42
CA VAL A 305 17.55 -4.66 12.32
C VAL A 305 18.62 -3.72 11.76
N GLU A 306 18.24 -2.52 11.35
CA GLU A 306 19.17 -1.49 10.88
C GLU A 306 19.70 -0.68 12.06
N HIS A 307 21.01 -0.52 12.12
CA HIS A 307 21.65 0.31 13.14
C HIS A 307 22.71 1.25 12.52
N LYS A 308 22.78 2.49 13.02
CA LYS A 308 23.79 3.46 12.61
C LYS A 308 24.96 3.43 13.56
N VAL A 309 26.11 3.06 13.06
CA VAL A 309 27.39 3.09 13.80
C VAL A 309 28.22 4.28 13.37
N LYS A 310 28.95 4.88 14.31
CA LYS A 310 29.98 5.88 14.01
C LYS A 310 31.24 5.16 13.53
N VAL A 311 31.79 5.63 12.42
CA VAL A 311 33.04 5.15 11.87
C VAL A 311 34.03 6.31 11.72
N PRO A 312 35.33 6.12 11.95
CA PRO A 312 36.33 7.16 11.76
C PRO A 312 36.30 7.72 10.32
N ASP A 313 36.27 9.03 10.19
CA ASP A 313 36.33 9.73 8.91
C ASP A 313 37.12 11.04 9.06
N PRO A 314 38.42 11.02 8.78
CA PRO A 314 39.26 12.20 8.90
C PRO A 314 38.86 13.39 8.01
N SER A 315 37.99 13.17 7.02
CA SER A 315 37.51 14.24 6.13
C SER A 315 36.41 15.08 6.78
N LYS A 316 35.85 14.63 7.91
CA LYS A 316 34.75 15.32 8.60
C LYS A 316 35.27 16.18 9.75
N PRO A 317 34.62 17.32 10.06
CA PRO A 317 35.03 18.21 11.13
C PRO A 317 35.10 17.57 12.53
N ASP A 318 34.23 16.59 12.79
CA ASP A 318 34.17 15.82 14.04
C ASP A 318 34.96 14.51 13.98
N GLY A 319 35.71 14.26 12.90
CA GLY A 319 36.49 13.05 12.68
C GLY A 319 35.67 11.77 12.47
N ASN A 320 34.33 11.86 12.29
CA ASN A 320 33.47 10.69 12.18
C ASN A 320 32.47 10.82 11.03
N SER A 321 32.09 9.68 10.45
CA SER A 321 30.92 9.52 9.61
C SER A 321 29.97 8.48 10.20
N SER A 322 28.76 8.35 9.63
CA SER A 322 27.81 7.32 10.04
C SER A 322 27.70 6.26 8.95
N LYS A 323 27.82 4.99 9.33
CA LYS A 323 27.57 3.83 8.48
C LYS A 323 26.33 3.09 9.00
N THR A 324 25.44 2.68 8.10
CA THR A 324 24.34 1.77 8.47
C THR A 324 24.83 0.33 8.34
N VAL A 325 24.63 -0.43 9.39
CA VAL A 325 24.90 -1.87 9.48
C VAL A 325 23.60 -2.62 9.65
N ILE A 326 23.59 -3.91 9.33
CA ILE A 326 22.44 -4.81 9.48
C ILE A 326 22.82 -5.91 10.47
N TYR A 327 21.99 -6.08 11.50
CA TYR A 327 21.88 -7.32 12.25
C TYR A 327 20.72 -8.12 11.65
N PHE A 328 21.01 -9.34 11.22
CA PHE A 328 20.02 -10.21 10.63
C PHE A 328 19.73 -11.35 11.60
N LEU A 329 18.51 -11.31 12.17
CA LEU A 329 18.04 -12.25 13.14
C LEU A 329 17.40 -13.45 12.44
N TYR A 330 17.53 -14.64 13.03
CA TYR A 330 16.94 -15.86 12.51
C TYR A 330 16.45 -16.77 13.64
N TYR A 331 15.34 -17.47 13.37
CA TYR A 331 14.74 -18.46 14.27
C TYR A 331 13.97 -19.52 13.48
N GLY A 332 13.96 -20.77 13.94
CA GLY A 332 13.34 -21.93 13.30
C GLY A 332 14.35 -22.94 12.77
N GLU A 333 13.85 -24.11 12.39
CA GLU A 333 14.68 -25.19 11.84
C GLU A 333 15.22 -24.78 10.45
N GLY A 334 16.50 -24.96 10.18
CA GLY A 334 17.15 -24.54 8.92
C GLY A 334 17.40 -23.04 8.78
N ALA A 335 16.81 -22.18 9.63
CA ALA A 335 16.94 -20.73 9.49
C ALA A 335 18.39 -20.22 9.69
N ARG A 336 19.18 -20.94 10.48
CA ARG A 336 20.61 -20.64 10.68
C ARG A 336 21.40 -20.82 9.38
N GLU A 337 21.22 -21.95 8.73
CA GLU A 337 21.90 -22.30 7.49
C GLU A 337 21.60 -21.28 6.39
N VAL A 338 20.33 -20.85 6.29
CA VAL A 338 19.91 -19.80 5.37
C VAL A 338 20.58 -18.48 5.70
N ALA A 339 20.54 -18.04 6.97
CA ALA A 339 21.12 -16.77 7.38
C ALA A 339 22.64 -16.73 7.20
N GLU A 340 23.33 -17.80 7.58
CA GLU A 340 24.80 -17.92 7.43
C GLU A 340 25.22 -18.08 5.97
N GLY A 341 24.39 -18.69 5.12
CA GLY A 341 24.61 -18.77 3.67
C GLY A 341 24.57 -17.39 2.99
N ILE A 342 23.77 -16.46 3.51
CA ILE A 342 23.63 -15.10 2.95
C ILE A 342 24.68 -14.14 3.54
N PHE A 343 24.86 -14.14 4.87
CA PHE A 343 25.60 -13.11 5.58
C PHE A 343 26.91 -13.61 6.22
N GLY A 344 27.22 -14.91 6.08
CA GLY A 344 28.39 -15.52 6.73
C GLY A 344 28.11 -15.95 8.17
N ALA A 345 29.16 -16.39 8.85
CA ALA A 345 29.05 -16.97 10.19
C ALA A 345 28.31 -16.05 11.18
N SER A 346 27.52 -16.68 12.06
CA SER A 346 26.78 -15.97 13.11
C SER A 346 27.70 -15.20 14.05
N LEU A 347 27.32 -13.95 14.32
CA LEU A 347 27.96 -13.10 15.33
C LEU A 347 27.75 -13.69 16.74
N ARG A 348 26.52 -14.13 17.01
CA ARG A 348 26.09 -14.90 18.18
C ARG A 348 24.84 -15.71 17.83
N ALA A 349 24.38 -16.55 18.77
CA ALA A 349 23.18 -17.37 18.54
C ALA A 349 21.98 -16.51 18.07
N GLY A 350 21.38 -16.88 16.95
CA GLY A 350 20.22 -16.18 16.36
C GLY A 350 20.56 -14.92 15.58
N ILE A 351 21.82 -14.52 15.40
CA ILE A 351 22.21 -13.25 14.75
C ILE A 351 23.38 -13.44 13.81
N THR A 352 23.22 -13.03 12.55
CA THR A 352 24.32 -12.74 11.62
C THR A 352 24.47 -11.22 11.44
N TYR A 353 25.52 -10.77 10.77
CA TYR A 353 25.87 -9.36 10.65
C TYR A 353 26.29 -9.03 9.21
N SER A 354 25.89 -7.86 8.74
CA SER A 354 26.38 -7.29 7.49
C SER A 354 26.71 -5.81 7.63
N ASP A 355 27.82 -5.42 7.08
CA ASP A 355 28.21 -4.03 6.94
C ASP A 355 27.72 -3.39 5.61
N VAL A 356 27.01 -4.17 4.79
CA VAL A 356 26.33 -3.72 3.57
C VAL A 356 24.84 -3.59 3.84
N LYS A 357 24.30 -2.40 3.56
CA LYS A 357 22.86 -2.16 3.68
C LYS A 357 22.12 -2.84 2.54
N LEU A 358 21.24 -3.79 2.87
CA LEU A 358 20.31 -4.44 1.95
C LEU A 358 18.87 -4.13 2.35
N SER A 359 18.02 -3.91 1.36
CA SER A 359 16.57 -3.81 1.54
C SER A 359 15.94 -5.20 1.65
N ARG A 360 14.72 -5.31 2.21
CA ARG A 360 13.96 -6.56 2.21
C ARG A 360 13.79 -7.14 0.80
N LYS A 361 13.50 -6.30 -0.21
CA LYS A 361 13.40 -6.71 -1.62
C LYS A 361 14.68 -7.34 -2.18
N GLN A 362 15.85 -7.05 -1.59
CA GLN A 362 17.13 -7.67 -1.95
C GLN A 362 17.43 -8.93 -1.14
N ILE A 363 16.97 -8.98 0.12
CA ILE A 363 17.23 -10.12 1.03
C ILE A 363 16.30 -11.30 0.68
N VAL A 364 15.02 -11.07 0.40
CA VAL A 364 14.04 -12.12 0.11
C VAL A 364 14.50 -13.06 -1.02
N PRO A 365 14.96 -12.58 -2.19
CA PRO A 365 15.50 -13.48 -3.22
C PRO A 365 16.72 -14.28 -2.79
N LEU A 366 17.55 -13.76 -1.86
CA LEU A 366 18.69 -14.49 -1.32
C LEU A 366 18.25 -15.61 -0.37
N ILE A 367 17.19 -15.39 0.42
CA ILE A 367 16.55 -16.45 1.24
C ILE A 367 16.03 -17.56 0.32
N GLU A 368 15.28 -17.19 -0.71
CA GLU A 368 14.70 -18.14 -1.66
C GLU A 368 15.75 -18.94 -2.43
N GLU A 369 16.92 -18.35 -2.71
CA GLU A 369 18.05 -19.06 -3.29
C GLU A 369 18.61 -20.13 -2.36
N GLN A 370 18.62 -19.90 -1.05
CA GLN A 370 19.06 -20.89 -0.05
C GLN A 370 18.01 -22.00 0.17
N LEU A 371 16.74 -21.76 -0.17
CA LEU A 371 15.63 -22.70 0.00
C LEU A 371 15.35 -23.55 -1.27
N ARG A 372 16.17 -23.43 -2.31
CA ARG A 372 16.08 -24.25 -3.52
C ARG A 372 16.62 -25.65 -3.24
#